data_f141f50e7cdadcd3417c7914f51bb587
#
_entry.id   f141f50e7cdadcd3417c7914f51bb587
#
_cell.length_a   1.000
_cell.length_b   1.000
_cell.length_c   1.000
_cell.angle_alpha   90.00
_cell.angle_beta   90.00
_cell.angle_gamma   90.00
#
_symmetry.space_group_name_H-M   'P 1'
#
loop_
_entity.id
_entity.type
_entity.pdbx_description
1 polymer ?
#
loop_
_entity_poly.entity_id
_entity_poly.type
_entity_poly.pdbx_seq_one_letter_code
_entity_poly.pdbx_strand_id
1 'polypeptide(L)'
;NLDLWLNGEADVRARLHHAAAHNDLILIEGVMGLFDGEPSAADLAQRFGIPVLAVVDAGAMAGTFGAVVHGLRHYRPRLPWAGVMANRVASDGHMEMLRASVRADDLGVEPGGIDAGWLGGLRRDAAFALPERHLGLTVASELPDALARLDAAADALAATPLGQIDTAA
;
A
#
# COMPACT_ATOMS: atom_id res chain seq x y z
N ASN A 1 -17.75 1.63 4.10
CA ASN A 1 -17.05 2.87 4.31
C ASN A 1 -16.60 2.99 5.77
N LEU A 2 -15.33 3.37 6.00
CA LEU A 2 -14.73 3.54 7.31
C LEU A 2 -14.29 5.01 7.47
N ASP A 3 -15.24 5.90 7.59
CA ASP A 3 -15.01 7.33 7.68
C ASP A 3 -15.32 7.81 9.11
N LEU A 4 -14.31 8.34 9.81
CA LEU A 4 -14.44 8.78 11.20
C LEU A 4 -15.37 10.00 11.32
N TRP A 5 -15.44 10.84 10.29
CA TRP A 5 -16.29 12.02 10.29
C TRP A 5 -17.75 11.67 10.01
N LEU A 6 -17.99 10.81 9.00
CA LEU A 6 -19.35 10.42 8.60
C LEU A 6 -19.97 9.38 9.55
N ASN A 7 -19.20 8.37 9.92
CA ASN A 7 -19.71 7.22 10.66
C ASN A 7 -19.48 7.36 12.18
N GLY A 8 -18.49 8.13 12.58
CA GLY A 8 -18.05 8.20 13.98
C GLY A 8 -17.24 6.97 14.42
N GLU A 9 -16.46 7.13 15.48
CA GLU A 9 -15.54 6.09 15.97
C GLU A 9 -16.24 4.78 16.37
N ALA A 10 -17.39 4.88 17.02
CA ALA A 10 -18.10 3.71 17.53
C ALA A 10 -18.56 2.77 16.37
N ASP A 11 -19.10 3.35 15.29
CA ASP A 11 -19.52 2.59 14.12
C ASP A 11 -18.33 2.01 13.37
N VAL A 12 -17.27 2.79 13.16
CA VAL A 12 -16.03 2.29 12.55
C VAL A 12 -15.45 1.12 13.34
N ARG A 13 -15.39 1.23 14.67
CA ARG A 13 -14.93 0.15 15.56
C ARG A 13 -15.78 -1.11 15.43
N ALA A 14 -17.10 -0.97 15.40
CA ALA A 14 -18.02 -2.09 15.25
C ALA A 14 -17.85 -2.79 13.89
N ARG A 15 -17.66 -2.03 12.81
CA ARG A 15 -17.39 -2.57 11.46
C ARG A 15 -16.08 -3.33 11.38
N LEU A 16 -15.00 -2.77 11.93
CA LEU A 16 -13.70 -3.42 11.99
C LEU A 16 -13.76 -4.70 12.80
N HIS A 17 -14.42 -4.68 13.97
CA HIS A 17 -14.60 -5.86 14.80
C HIS A 17 -15.40 -6.95 14.07
N HIS A 18 -16.49 -6.57 13.42
CA HIS A 18 -17.29 -7.51 12.62
C HIS A 18 -16.48 -8.10 11.46
N ALA A 19 -15.74 -7.27 10.73
CA ALA A 19 -14.90 -7.75 9.63
C ALA A 19 -13.81 -8.71 10.12
N ALA A 20 -13.14 -8.40 11.24
CA ALA A 20 -12.10 -9.25 11.81
C ALA A 20 -12.63 -10.61 12.31
N ALA A 21 -13.89 -10.67 12.75
CA ALA A 21 -14.50 -11.92 13.20
C ALA A 21 -14.87 -12.88 12.05
N HIS A 22 -14.87 -12.41 10.80
CA HIS A 22 -15.38 -13.17 9.65
C HIS A 22 -14.41 -13.25 8.47
N ASN A 23 -13.21 -12.68 8.58
CA ASN A 23 -12.23 -12.66 7.50
C ASN A 23 -10.82 -12.81 8.06
N ASP A 24 -9.97 -13.50 7.33
CA ASP A 24 -8.56 -13.71 7.68
C ASP A 24 -7.72 -12.45 7.41
N LEU A 25 -8.14 -11.60 6.45
CA LEU A 25 -7.44 -10.38 6.07
C LEU A 25 -8.45 -9.25 5.80
N ILE A 26 -8.14 -8.05 6.30
CA ILE A 26 -8.89 -6.83 6.03
C ILE A 26 -7.96 -5.85 5.33
N LEU A 27 -8.30 -5.46 4.10
CA LEU A 27 -7.63 -4.39 3.37
C LEU A 27 -8.49 -3.13 3.41
N ILE A 28 -7.86 -2.00 3.80
CA ILE A 28 -8.52 -0.71 3.86
C ILE A 28 -7.82 0.23 2.88
N GLU A 29 -8.52 0.66 1.85
CA GLU A 29 -8.02 1.62 0.88
C GLU A 29 -8.19 3.05 1.40
N GLY A 30 -7.12 3.83 1.38
CA GLY A 30 -7.16 5.28 1.59
C GLY A 30 -7.61 6.00 0.32
N VAL A 31 -8.60 6.87 0.43
CA VAL A 31 -9.19 7.59 -0.71
C VAL A 31 -8.32 8.76 -1.19
N MET A 32 -7.55 9.35 -0.28
CA MET A 32 -6.67 10.49 -0.53
C MET A 32 -5.24 10.17 -0.06
N GLY A 33 -4.33 11.14 -0.14
CA GLY A 33 -3.01 10.99 0.46
C GLY A 33 -3.11 10.69 1.96
N LEU A 34 -2.12 9.96 2.47
CA LEU A 34 -2.12 9.42 3.84
C LEU A 34 -2.46 10.45 4.93
N PHE A 35 -2.03 11.69 4.74
CA PHE A 35 -2.20 12.79 5.70
C PHE A 35 -3.22 13.82 5.25
N ASP A 36 -3.90 13.59 4.13
CA ASP A 36 -4.89 14.52 3.58
C ASP A 36 -6.25 14.30 4.26
N GLY A 37 -6.93 15.42 4.48
CA GLY A 37 -8.23 15.43 5.16
C GLY A 37 -8.13 15.49 6.69
N GLU A 38 -9.26 15.78 7.33
CA GLU A 38 -9.40 15.83 8.79
C GLU A 38 -10.76 15.24 9.18
N PRO A 39 -10.79 14.02 9.73
CA PRO A 39 -9.67 13.10 9.96
C PRO A 39 -9.10 12.47 8.68
N SER A 40 -7.78 12.20 8.69
CA SER A 40 -7.05 11.59 7.60
C SER A 40 -7.00 10.05 7.69
N ALA A 41 -6.50 9.37 6.65
CA ALA A 41 -6.21 7.94 6.70
C ALA A 41 -5.20 7.59 7.81
N ALA A 42 -4.23 8.47 8.07
CA ALA A 42 -3.29 8.29 9.18
C ALA A 42 -3.98 8.37 10.55
N ASP A 43 -5.01 9.20 10.71
CA ASP A 43 -5.79 9.25 11.96
C ASP A 43 -6.53 7.93 12.20
N LEU A 44 -7.13 7.36 11.15
CA LEU A 44 -7.76 6.05 11.22
C LEU A 44 -6.73 4.97 11.61
N ALA A 45 -5.60 4.93 10.91
CA ALA A 45 -4.54 3.96 11.17
C ALA A 45 -4.03 4.04 12.62
N GLN A 46 -3.73 5.23 13.13
CA GLN A 46 -3.27 5.41 14.51
C GLN A 46 -4.34 5.07 15.54
N ARG A 47 -5.59 5.46 15.28
CA ARG A 47 -6.70 5.23 16.21
C ARG A 47 -6.99 3.77 16.46
N PHE A 48 -6.86 2.93 15.43
CA PHE A 48 -7.19 1.51 15.50
C PHE A 48 -5.98 0.59 15.46
N GLY A 49 -4.75 1.14 15.44
CA GLY A 49 -3.52 0.34 15.38
C GLY A 49 -3.34 -0.40 14.06
N ILE A 50 -3.89 0.12 12.96
CA ILE A 50 -3.86 -0.53 11.65
C ILE A 50 -2.55 -0.19 10.95
N PRO A 51 -1.70 -1.18 10.61
CA PRO A 51 -0.44 -0.91 9.94
C PRO A 51 -0.64 -0.34 8.53
N VAL A 52 0.08 0.72 8.22
CA VAL A 52 0.05 1.37 6.91
C VAL A 52 0.99 0.67 5.95
N LEU A 53 0.45 0.20 4.84
CA LEU A 53 1.20 -0.22 3.66
C LEU A 53 1.20 0.95 2.67
N ALA A 54 2.36 1.55 2.43
CA ALA A 54 2.50 2.64 1.48
C ALA A 54 2.80 2.12 0.07
N VAL A 55 1.94 2.40 -0.89
CA VAL A 55 2.18 2.13 -2.31
C VAL A 55 2.59 3.44 -2.96
N VAL A 56 3.86 3.54 -3.39
CA VAL A 56 4.43 4.79 -3.92
C VAL A 56 4.70 4.66 -5.41
N ASP A 57 4.18 5.58 -6.22
CA ASP A 57 4.52 5.67 -7.65
C ASP A 57 6.00 6.06 -7.81
N ALA A 58 6.80 5.11 -8.23
CA ALA A 58 8.24 5.27 -8.41
C ALA A 58 8.63 5.59 -9.87
N GLY A 59 7.68 5.76 -10.77
CA GLY A 59 7.90 5.83 -12.21
C GLY A 59 8.89 6.91 -12.69
N ALA A 60 9.15 7.93 -11.88
CA ALA A 60 10.09 9.00 -12.17
C ALA A 60 11.03 9.29 -10.97
N MET A 61 11.22 8.31 -10.08
CA MET A 61 12.02 8.46 -8.85
C MET A 61 13.28 7.60 -8.90
N ALA A 62 14.30 8.03 -8.16
CA ALA A 62 15.51 7.30 -7.82
C ALA A 62 15.75 7.49 -6.31
N GLY A 63 16.82 8.19 -5.90
CA GLY A 63 17.06 8.51 -4.48
C GLY A 63 15.95 9.31 -3.78
N THR A 64 15.15 10.08 -4.52
CA THR A 64 13.97 10.79 -4.00
C THR A 64 12.93 9.84 -3.42
N PHE A 65 12.85 8.61 -3.90
CA PHE A 65 11.94 7.60 -3.37
C PHE A 65 12.17 7.37 -1.86
N GLY A 66 13.43 7.20 -1.45
CA GLY A 66 13.76 7.06 -0.03
C GLY A 66 13.35 8.27 0.81
N ALA A 67 13.49 9.50 0.26
CA ALA A 67 13.04 10.70 0.97
C ALA A 67 11.50 10.74 1.14
N VAL A 68 10.75 10.30 0.14
CA VAL A 68 9.28 10.18 0.23
C VAL A 68 8.89 9.14 1.28
N VAL A 69 9.51 7.95 1.27
CA VAL A 69 9.25 6.89 2.24
C VAL A 69 9.56 7.37 3.66
N HIS A 70 10.71 8.02 3.84
CA HIS A 70 11.09 8.62 5.13
C HIS A 70 10.03 9.62 5.61
N GLY A 71 9.58 10.50 4.74
CA GLY A 71 8.51 11.46 5.05
C GLY A 71 7.22 10.75 5.46
N LEU A 72 6.74 9.78 4.68
CA LEU A 72 5.52 9.03 5.01
C LEU A 72 5.62 8.31 6.35
N ARG A 73 6.76 7.69 6.63
CA ARG A 73 6.99 6.93 7.87
C ARG A 73 7.06 7.83 9.11
N HIS A 74 7.71 8.98 9.01
CA HIS A 74 8.12 9.80 10.17
C HIS A 74 7.36 11.13 10.33
N TYR A 75 6.55 11.51 9.35
CA TYR A 75 5.76 12.75 9.42
C TYR A 75 4.85 12.79 10.65
N ARG A 76 4.29 11.64 11.05
CA ARG A 76 3.57 11.48 12.31
C ARG A 76 4.27 10.48 13.22
N PRO A 77 4.56 10.86 14.48
CA PRO A 77 5.12 9.93 15.46
C PRO A 77 4.19 8.73 15.69
N ARG A 78 4.77 7.56 15.86
CA ARG A 78 4.04 6.32 16.22
C ARG A 78 2.96 5.89 15.21
N LEU A 79 3.08 6.28 13.94
CA LEU A 79 2.22 5.72 12.88
C LEU A 79 2.50 4.22 12.77
N PRO A 80 1.49 3.34 12.92
CA PRO A 80 1.67 1.93 12.64
C PRO A 80 2.11 1.74 11.19
N TRP A 81 3.16 0.94 10.96
CA TRP A 81 3.79 0.83 9.64
C TRP A 81 4.04 -0.62 9.27
N ALA A 82 3.49 -1.06 8.15
CA ALA A 82 3.74 -2.36 7.58
C ALA A 82 4.92 -2.35 6.60
N GLY A 83 5.10 -1.24 5.87
CA GLY A 83 6.17 -1.12 4.90
C GLY A 83 5.81 -0.33 3.66
N VAL A 84 6.68 -0.42 2.65
CA VAL A 84 6.54 0.28 1.37
C VAL A 84 6.64 -0.67 0.19
N MET A 85 5.79 -0.44 -0.81
CA MET A 85 5.84 -1.06 -2.12
C MET A 85 6.07 0.01 -3.18
N ALA A 86 7.02 -0.24 -4.09
CA ALA A 86 7.25 0.63 -5.23
C ALA A 86 6.32 0.23 -6.39
N ASN A 87 5.56 1.17 -6.93
CA ASN A 87 4.74 0.94 -8.11
C ASN A 87 5.36 1.58 -9.36
N ARG A 88 5.05 1.05 -10.54
CA ARG A 88 5.51 1.53 -11.86
C ARG A 88 7.04 1.51 -12.02
N VAL A 89 7.67 0.50 -11.49
CA VAL A 89 9.13 0.29 -11.61
C VAL A 89 9.51 0.00 -13.06
N ALA A 90 10.61 0.60 -13.54
CA ALA A 90 11.00 0.48 -14.95
C ALA A 90 11.82 -0.79 -15.26
N SER A 91 12.69 -1.23 -14.33
CA SER A 91 13.62 -2.35 -14.53
C SER A 91 14.11 -2.91 -13.19
N ASP A 92 14.85 -4.03 -13.21
CA ASP A 92 15.47 -4.60 -12.01
C ASP A 92 16.53 -3.66 -11.42
N GLY A 93 17.37 -3.06 -12.25
CA GLY A 93 18.31 -2.05 -11.76
C GLY A 93 17.63 -0.83 -11.16
N HIS A 94 16.44 -0.43 -11.67
CA HIS A 94 15.63 0.62 -11.04
C HIS A 94 15.09 0.15 -9.68
N MET A 95 14.62 -1.10 -9.57
CA MET A 95 14.16 -1.70 -8.32
C MET A 95 15.26 -1.68 -7.26
N GLU A 96 16.48 -2.09 -7.62
CA GLU A 96 17.62 -2.08 -6.72
C GLU A 96 17.98 -0.66 -6.26
N MET A 97 17.94 0.31 -7.17
CA MET A 97 18.18 1.72 -6.85
C MET A 97 17.15 2.27 -5.87
N LEU A 98 15.87 1.97 -6.08
CA LEU A 98 14.80 2.38 -5.18
C LEU A 98 14.98 1.76 -3.79
N ARG A 99 15.21 0.43 -3.72
CA ARG A 99 15.46 -0.26 -2.47
C ARG A 99 16.67 0.32 -1.71
N ALA A 100 17.78 0.53 -2.41
CA ALA A 100 19.00 1.09 -1.82
C ALA A 100 18.81 2.54 -1.30
N SER A 101 17.80 3.26 -1.78
CA SER A 101 17.51 4.61 -1.32
C SER A 101 16.74 4.65 0.00
N VAL A 102 16.08 3.54 0.38
CA VAL A 102 15.29 3.46 1.62
C VAL A 102 16.21 3.13 2.79
N ARG A 103 16.07 3.87 3.88
CA ARG A 103 16.89 3.69 5.08
C ARG A 103 16.39 2.50 5.91
N ALA A 104 17.27 1.84 6.62
CA ALA A 104 16.91 0.74 7.51
C ALA A 104 15.83 1.14 8.56
N ASP A 105 15.94 2.35 9.10
CA ASP A 105 14.96 2.89 10.06
C ASP A 105 13.55 3.05 9.47
N ASP A 106 13.46 3.26 8.15
CA ASP A 106 12.20 3.42 7.44
C ASP A 106 11.54 2.06 7.15
N LEU A 107 12.32 1.00 7.15
CA LEU A 107 11.84 -0.36 6.91
C LEU A 107 11.33 -1.04 8.19
N GLY A 108 11.57 -0.47 9.35
CA GLY A 108 11.15 -1.07 10.63
C GLY A 108 11.87 -2.38 10.93
N VAL A 109 13.12 -2.51 10.49
CA VAL A 109 13.93 -3.71 10.68
C VAL A 109 14.26 -3.89 12.16
N GLU A 110 13.72 -4.94 12.78
CA GLU A 110 14.23 -5.43 14.05
C GLU A 110 15.66 -5.95 13.88
N PRO A 111 16.54 -5.80 14.88
CA PRO A 111 17.91 -6.28 14.78
C PRO A 111 17.97 -7.78 14.46
N GLY A 112 18.45 -8.15 13.28
CA GLY A 112 18.55 -9.53 12.81
C GLY A 112 17.40 -10.03 11.92
N GLY A 113 16.42 -9.20 11.61
CA GLY A 113 15.30 -9.52 10.72
C GLY A 113 15.58 -9.19 9.25
N ILE A 114 14.94 -9.92 8.36
CA ILE A 114 14.79 -9.63 6.93
C ILE A 114 14.26 -8.20 6.77
N ASP A 115 14.52 -7.55 5.65
CA ASP A 115 13.98 -6.21 5.27
C ASP A 115 12.42 -6.15 5.35
N ALA A 116 11.89 -6.29 6.56
CA ALA A 116 10.47 -6.55 6.79
C ALA A 116 9.56 -5.45 6.22
N GLY A 117 10.07 -4.24 6.08
CA GLY A 117 9.32 -3.11 5.52
C GLY A 117 9.53 -2.88 4.03
N TRP A 118 10.41 -3.62 3.35
CA TRP A 118 10.49 -3.60 1.89
C TRP A 118 9.56 -4.67 1.31
N LEU A 119 8.43 -4.26 0.80
CA LEU A 119 7.38 -5.15 0.29
C LEU A 119 7.51 -5.43 -1.21
N GLY A 120 8.62 -4.98 -1.80
CA GLY A 120 8.94 -5.18 -3.22
C GLY A 120 8.44 -4.06 -4.11
N GLY A 121 8.29 -4.38 -5.38
CA GLY A 121 7.75 -3.42 -6.34
C GLY A 121 7.10 -4.09 -7.54
N LEU A 122 6.14 -3.40 -8.12
CA LEU A 122 5.48 -3.81 -9.35
C LEU A 122 6.10 -3.08 -10.54
N ARG A 123 6.50 -3.84 -11.53
CA ARG A 123 6.97 -3.28 -12.80
C ARG A 123 5.80 -2.69 -13.57
N ARG A 124 6.12 -1.68 -14.39
CA ARG A 124 5.17 -1.20 -15.39
C ARG A 124 4.97 -2.30 -16.44
N ASP A 125 3.75 -2.81 -16.55
CA ASP A 125 3.40 -3.87 -17.49
C ASP A 125 2.06 -3.57 -18.16
N ALA A 126 1.99 -3.74 -19.47
CA ALA A 126 0.77 -3.56 -20.25
C ALA A 126 -0.28 -4.64 -19.93
N ALA A 127 0.15 -5.82 -19.47
CA ALA A 127 -0.74 -6.94 -19.18
C ALA A 127 -1.78 -6.60 -18.09
N PHE A 128 -1.43 -5.72 -17.15
CA PHE A 128 -2.35 -5.27 -16.09
C PHE A 128 -2.52 -3.74 -16.04
N ALA A 129 -2.09 -3.03 -17.08
CA ALA A 129 -2.37 -1.60 -17.19
C ALA A 129 -3.88 -1.38 -17.39
N LEU A 130 -4.50 -0.59 -16.52
CA LEU A 130 -5.88 -0.17 -16.70
C LEU A 130 -5.94 1.07 -17.59
N PRO A 131 -6.91 1.16 -18.51
CA PRO A 131 -7.06 2.34 -19.34
C PRO A 131 -7.43 3.55 -18.49
N GLU A 132 -6.69 4.65 -18.67
CA GLU A 132 -7.00 5.92 -18.05
C GLU A 132 -8.11 6.61 -18.87
N ARG A 133 -9.25 6.92 -18.26
CA ARG A 133 -10.24 7.87 -18.83
C ARG A 133 -10.14 9.22 -18.13
N HIS A 134 -10.51 10.27 -18.83
CA HIS A 134 -10.78 11.58 -18.23
C HIS A 134 -11.79 11.40 -17.07
N LEU A 135 -11.37 11.70 -15.84
CA LEU A 135 -12.07 11.47 -14.58
C LEU A 135 -11.96 10.04 -14.00
N GLY A 136 -11.05 9.22 -14.48
CA GLY A 136 -10.45 8.14 -13.70
C GLY A 136 -11.24 6.84 -13.57
N LEU A 137 -12.45 6.68 -14.10
CA LEU A 137 -13.21 5.47 -13.89
C LEU A 137 -13.72 4.89 -15.22
N THR A 138 -13.10 3.79 -15.64
CA THR A 138 -13.73 2.82 -16.53
C THR A 138 -14.40 1.77 -15.65
N VAL A 139 -15.70 1.54 -15.85
CA VAL A 139 -16.39 0.49 -15.10
C VAL A 139 -15.78 -0.85 -15.50
N ALA A 140 -15.45 -1.69 -14.52
CA ALA A 140 -14.80 -3.00 -14.80
C ALA A 140 -15.59 -3.87 -15.80
N SER A 141 -16.93 -3.74 -15.82
CA SER A 141 -17.81 -4.41 -16.77
C SER A 141 -17.67 -3.93 -18.23
N GLU A 142 -17.03 -2.79 -18.46
CA GLU A 142 -16.75 -2.27 -19.81
C GLU A 142 -15.41 -2.72 -20.38
N LEU A 143 -14.60 -3.44 -19.57
CA LEU A 143 -13.31 -3.99 -19.98
C LEU A 143 -13.45 -5.47 -20.29
N PRO A 144 -13.40 -5.89 -21.57
CA PRO A 144 -13.58 -7.29 -21.97
C PRO A 144 -12.57 -8.24 -21.34
N ASP A 145 -11.39 -7.73 -20.96
CA ASP A 145 -10.25 -8.47 -20.41
C ASP A 145 -9.94 -8.11 -18.94
N ALA A 146 -10.89 -7.51 -18.21
CA ALA A 146 -10.69 -7.04 -16.84
C ALA A 146 -10.20 -8.15 -15.90
N LEU A 147 -10.80 -9.34 -15.97
CA LEU A 147 -10.38 -10.48 -15.13
C LEU A 147 -8.96 -10.95 -15.45
N ALA A 148 -8.62 -11.06 -16.74
CA ALA A 148 -7.26 -11.45 -17.14
C ALA A 148 -6.21 -10.42 -16.69
N ARG A 149 -6.55 -9.13 -16.68
CA ARG A 149 -5.66 -8.08 -16.13
C ARG A 149 -5.52 -8.18 -14.62
N LEU A 150 -6.59 -8.48 -13.91
CA LEU A 150 -6.55 -8.71 -12.47
C LEU A 150 -5.71 -9.94 -12.12
N ASP A 151 -5.87 -11.04 -12.85
CA ASP A 151 -5.07 -12.25 -12.68
C ASP A 151 -3.57 -11.95 -12.90
N ALA A 152 -3.23 -11.25 -13.99
CA ALA A 152 -1.86 -10.86 -14.28
C ALA A 152 -1.27 -9.93 -13.18
N ALA A 153 -2.07 -9.01 -12.64
CA ALA A 153 -1.66 -8.16 -11.53
C ALA A 153 -1.46 -8.97 -10.23
N ALA A 154 -2.34 -9.94 -9.98
CA ALA A 154 -2.22 -10.84 -8.83
C ALA A 154 -0.97 -11.71 -8.90
N ASP A 155 -0.67 -12.28 -10.07
CA ASP A 155 0.56 -13.06 -10.30
C ASP A 155 1.81 -12.20 -10.10
N ALA A 156 1.81 -10.97 -10.62
CA ALA A 156 2.91 -10.04 -10.42
C ALA A 156 3.08 -9.67 -8.94
N LEU A 157 2.00 -9.48 -8.20
CA LEU A 157 2.03 -9.21 -6.77
C LEU A 157 2.51 -10.42 -5.98
N ALA A 158 2.03 -11.62 -6.31
CA ALA A 158 2.43 -12.87 -5.66
C ALA A 158 3.94 -13.15 -5.76
N ALA A 159 4.59 -12.64 -6.81
CA ALA A 159 6.04 -12.75 -6.99
C ALA A 159 6.87 -11.76 -6.14
N THR A 160 6.22 -10.81 -5.45
CA THR A 160 6.90 -9.83 -4.59
C THR A 160 7.02 -10.32 -3.15
N PRO A 161 7.90 -9.70 -2.32
CA PRO A 161 7.91 -9.96 -0.88
C PRO A 161 6.54 -9.81 -0.21
N LEU A 162 5.71 -8.85 -0.65
CA LEU A 162 4.35 -8.71 -0.13
C LEU A 162 3.50 -9.95 -0.37
N GLY A 163 3.57 -10.52 -1.57
CA GLY A 163 2.81 -11.72 -1.92
C GLY A 163 3.29 -13.00 -1.23
N GLN A 164 4.46 -12.96 -0.59
CA GLN A 164 5.03 -14.09 0.17
C GLN A 164 4.77 -14.01 1.68
N ILE A 165 4.06 -12.98 2.13
CA ILE A 165 3.68 -12.85 3.55
C ILE A 165 2.64 -13.92 3.88
N ASP A 166 2.90 -14.70 4.94
CA ASP A 166 1.93 -15.64 5.48
C ASP A 166 0.82 -14.85 6.20
N THR A 167 -0.39 -14.92 5.67
CA THR A 167 -1.56 -14.26 6.27
C THR A 167 -2.23 -15.10 7.35
N ALA A 168 -1.75 -16.33 7.59
CA ALA A 168 -2.29 -17.25 8.59
C ALA A 168 -1.52 -17.24 9.93
N ALA A 169 -0.49 -16.39 10.05
CA ALA A 169 0.37 -16.29 11.23
C ALA A 169 -0.11 -15.28 12.28
#